data_68b001cd5921306c2d6b074a386c2b35
#
_entry.id   68b001cd5921306c2d6b074a386c2b35
#
_cell.length_a   1.000
_cell.length_b   1.000
_cell.length_c   1.000
_cell.angle_alpha   90.00
_cell.angle_beta   90.00
_cell.angle_gamma   90.00
#
_symmetry.space_group_name_H-M   'P 1'
#
loop_
_entity.id
_entity.type
_entity.pdbx_description
1 polymer ?
#
loop_
_entity_poly.entity_id
_entity_poly.type
_entity_poly.pdbx_seq_one_letter_code
_entity_poly.pdbx_strand_id
1 'polypeptide(L)'
;MLKSIPIKEIINNKEVYPRNSQDWKLAYKYAESMKAGAQFPPITITKYNGQYLMVDGWHRLEAYKKNKEEEILSEILELAGNKEIFIEAIKRNATHGKPLTIQERAQIILKLREFKVKERDISKITFIPYDQIEDFVINRLTYSTAGKQIVLKAPLKHLATVEVSDKIIEGQKFIASDSQLTLLNQVITLLKNNWIDLKDEQIRARLLEIFALIKDIIKKYGLKIIKKKGRK
;
A
#
# COMPACT_ATOMS: atom_id res chain seq x y z
N MET A 1 27.85 3.81 7.83
CA MET A 1 28.54 3.10 8.94
C MET A 1 27.68 1.91 9.38
N LEU A 2 28.25 0.72 9.54
CA LEU A 2 27.50 -0.46 10.03
C LEU A 2 27.61 -0.54 11.56
N LYS A 3 26.47 -0.76 12.23
CA LYS A 3 26.40 -0.90 13.69
C LYS A 3 25.17 -1.71 14.09
N SER A 4 25.28 -2.52 15.17
CA SER A 4 24.12 -3.14 15.81
C SER A 4 23.37 -2.09 16.63
N ILE A 5 22.06 -1.99 16.44
CA ILE A 5 21.20 -0.97 17.05
C ILE A 5 20.05 -1.65 17.79
N PRO A 6 19.76 -1.25 19.03
CA PRO A 6 18.59 -1.77 19.75
C PRO A 6 17.29 -1.52 18.97
N ILE A 7 16.53 -2.58 18.72
CA ILE A 7 15.31 -2.53 17.90
C ILE A 7 14.29 -1.51 18.44
N LYS A 8 14.23 -1.36 19.76
CA LYS A 8 13.34 -0.39 20.45
C LYS A 8 13.63 1.08 20.12
N GLU A 9 14.84 1.38 19.67
CA GLU A 9 15.26 2.76 19.31
C GLU A 9 14.94 3.12 17.87
N ILE A 10 14.45 2.15 17.06
CA ILE A 10 14.19 2.34 15.64
C ILE A 10 12.71 2.66 15.42
N ILE A 11 12.44 3.83 14.81
CA ILE A 11 11.11 4.33 14.54
C ILE A 11 10.82 4.23 13.04
N ASN A 12 9.65 3.67 12.71
CA ASN A 12 9.10 3.74 11.36
C ASN A 12 8.18 4.97 11.25
N ASN A 13 8.72 6.08 10.74
CA ASN A 13 7.93 7.29 10.52
C ASN A 13 7.23 7.23 9.16
N LYS A 14 5.89 7.14 9.19
CA LYS A 14 5.05 7.08 7.98
C LYS A 14 5.13 8.32 7.08
N GLU A 15 5.58 9.46 7.61
CA GLU A 15 5.73 10.68 6.82
C GLU A 15 6.92 10.63 5.86
N VAL A 16 7.93 9.83 6.19
CA VAL A 16 9.16 9.70 5.40
C VAL A 16 9.35 8.31 4.81
N TYR A 17 8.44 7.38 5.06
CA TYR A 17 8.50 6.03 4.51
C TYR A 17 7.54 5.88 3.32
N PRO A 18 8.01 5.43 2.13
CA PRO A 18 7.22 5.52 0.89
C PRO A 18 6.13 4.46 0.76
N ARG A 19 6.09 3.44 1.62
CA ARG A 19 5.11 2.36 1.56
C ARG A 19 3.96 2.56 2.54
N ASN A 20 2.75 2.42 2.03
CA ASN A 20 1.53 2.46 2.85
C ASN A 20 1.04 1.08 3.29
N SER A 21 1.40 0.04 2.57
CA SER A 21 1.00 -1.33 2.87
C SER A 21 2.15 -2.11 3.50
N GLN A 22 1.92 -2.62 4.68
CA GLN A 22 2.84 -3.48 5.42
C GLN A 22 2.44 -4.94 5.14
N ASP A 23 3.34 -5.70 4.49
CA ASP A 23 3.09 -7.11 4.19
C ASP A 23 3.57 -7.99 5.35
N TRP A 24 2.70 -8.19 6.33
CA TRP A 24 2.97 -9.02 7.50
C TRP A 24 3.27 -10.49 7.15
N LYS A 25 2.71 -11.01 6.05
CA LYS A 25 2.99 -12.38 5.59
C LYS A 25 4.44 -12.51 5.14
N LEU A 26 4.97 -11.49 4.47
CA LEU A 26 6.36 -11.47 4.05
C LEU A 26 7.31 -11.33 5.26
N ALA A 27 6.98 -10.47 6.24
CA ALA A 27 7.74 -10.38 7.48
C ALA A 27 7.76 -11.71 8.26
N TYR A 28 6.61 -12.41 8.29
CA TYR A 28 6.54 -13.75 8.88
C TYR A 28 7.47 -14.75 8.17
N LYS A 29 7.43 -14.81 6.83
CA LYS A 29 8.31 -15.67 6.05
C LYS A 29 9.78 -15.38 6.31
N TYR A 30 10.16 -14.11 6.43
CA TYR A 30 11.53 -13.72 6.77
C TYR A 30 11.92 -14.21 8.17
N ALA A 31 11.02 -14.08 9.15
CA ALA A 31 11.29 -14.59 10.50
C ALA A 31 11.54 -16.09 10.52
N GLU A 32 10.74 -16.90 9.81
CA GLU A 32 10.96 -18.34 9.69
C GLU A 32 12.26 -18.68 8.95
N SER A 33 12.57 -17.95 7.87
CA SER A 33 13.83 -18.14 7.15
C SER A 33 15.06 -17.82 8.03
N MET A 34 14.98 -16.77 8.85
CA MET A 34 16.03 -16.41 9.82
C MET A 34 16.25 -17.52 10.86
N LYS A 35 15.17 -18.11 11.40
CA LYS A 35 15.28 -19.26 12.31
C LYS A 35 15.92 -20.48 11.65
N ALA A 36 15.73 -20.64 10.34
CA ALA A 36 16.37 -21.69 9.55
C ALA A 36 17.82 -21.36 9.15
N GLY A 37 18.39 -20.24 9.64
CA GLY A 37 19.78 -19.85 9.40
C GLY A 37 20.01 -18.92 8.20
N ALA A 38 18.95 -18.43 7.52
CA ALA A 38 19.10 -17.48 6.44
C ALA A 38 19.62 -16.14 6.95
N GLN A 39 20.65 -15.61 6.29
CA GLN A 39 21.19 -14.29 6.59
C GLN A 39 20.54 -13.24 5.68
N PHE A 40 20.19 -12.11 6.27
CA PHE A 40 19.61 -10.97 5.56
C PHE A 40 20.56 -9.78 5.62
N PRO A 41 20.56 -8.92 4.58
CA PRO A 41 21.37 -7.70 4.60
C PRO A 41 20.92 -6.76 5.73
N PRO A 42 21.81 -5.87 6.21
CA PRO A 42 21.46 -4.90 7.25
C PRO A 42 20.28 -4.03 6.81
N ILE A 43 19.49 -3.57 7.77
CA ILE A 43 18.49 -2.52 7.52
C ILE A 43 19.20 -1.17 7.33
N THR A 44 18.52 -0.20 6.73
CA THR A 44 19.05 1.15 6.58
C THR A 44 18.26 2.12 7.44
N ILE A 45 18.97 2.89 8.25
CA ILE A 45 18.42 3.88 9.15
C ILE A 45 19.20 5.21 9.03
N THR A 46 18.61 6.28 9.54
CA THR A 46 19.30 7.56 9.74
C THR A 46 19.05 8.09 11.14
N LYS A 47 20.02 8.83 11.70
CA LYS A 47 19.81 9.53 12.96
C LYS A 47 19.28 10.94 12.66
N TYR A 48 18.05 11.22 13.10
CA TYR A 48 17.41 12.49 12.90
C TYR A 48 16.66 12.90 14.18
N ASN A 49 16.91 14.14 14.65
CA ASN A 49 16.31 14.64 15.91
C ASN A 49 16.53 13.72 17.12
N GLY A 50 17.69 13.10 17.22
CA GLY A 50 18.03 12.21 18.35
C GLY A 50 17.45 10.79 18.27
N GLN A 51 16.67 10.49 17.23
CA GLN A 51 16.03 9.18 17.03
C GLN A 51 16.60 8.47 15.79
N TYR A 52 16.52 7.14 15.76
CA TYR A 52 16.81 6.37 14.57
C TYR A 52 15.54 6.18 13.74
N LEU A 53 15.51 6.82 12.55
CA LEU A 53 14.41 6.67 11.60
C LEU A 53 14.74 5.61 10.57
N MET A 54 13.80 4.72 10.28
CA MET A 54 13.94 3.71 9.24
C MET A 54 13.88 4.33 7.85
N VAL A 55 14.85 3.96 7.01
CA VAL A 55 14.91 4.30 5.59
C VAL A 55 14.54 3.10 4.72
N ASP A 56 15.07 1.90 5.04
CA ASP A 56 14.72 0.65 4.36
C ASP A 56 14.85 -0.56 5.28
N GLY A 57 14.03 -1.58 5.03
CA GLY A 57 14.11 -2.87 5.70
C GLY A 57 13.01 -3.18 6.70
N TRP A 58 11.83 -2.62 6.53
CA TRP A 58 10.69 -2.82 7.43
C TRP A 58 10.37 -4.32 7.66
N HIS A 59 10.31 -5.13 6.61
CA HIS A 59 10.04 -6.57 6.74
C HIS A 59 11.12 -7.31 7.55
N ARG A 60 12.38 -6.89 7.40
CA ARG A 60 13.51 -7.43 8.18
C ARG A 60 13.38 -7.04 9.65
N LEU A 61 13.11 -5.77 9.94
CA LEU A 61 12.91 -5.28 11.31
C LEU A 61 11.76 -6.03 12.01
N GLU A 62 10.62 -6.20 11.34
CA GLU A 62 9.49 -6.91 11.93
C GLU A 62 9.76 -8.42 12.10
N ALA A 63 10.58 -9.02 11.22
CA ALA A 63 11.03 -10.38 11.37
C ALA A 63 11.93 -10.56 12.63
N TYR A 64 12.87 -9.65 12.86
CA TYR A 64 13.71 -9.64 14.07
C TYR A 64 12.87 -9.47 15.34
N LYS A 65 11.91 -8.53 15.35
CA LYS A 65 10.96 -8.37 16.48
C LYS A 65 10.19 -9.66 16.77
N LYS A 66 9.71 -10.34 15.71
CA LYS A 66 8.99 -11.61 15.85
C LYS A 66 9.86 -12.72 16.45
N ASN A 67 11.14 -12.74 16.11
CA ASN A 67 12.10 -13.69 16.66
C ASN A 67 12.61 -13.28 18.05
N LYS A 68 12.11 -12.16 18.60
CA LYS A 68 12.48 -11.61 19.93
C LYS A 68 13.96 -11.24 20.03
N GLU A 69 14.56 -10.87 18.92
CA GLU A 69 15.90 -10.30 18.88
C GLU A 69 15.89 -8.91 19.51
N GLU A 70 16.94 -8.56 20.22
CA GLU A 70 17.05 -7.25 20.90
C GLU A 70 17.70 -6.19 20.02
N GLU A 71 18.60 -6.60 19.13
CA GLU A 71 19.38 -5.74 18.26
C GLU A 71 19.29 -6.17 16.79
N ILE A 72 19.54 -5.24 15.89
CA ILE A 72 19.60 -5.50 14.45
C ILE A 72 20.76 -4.75 13.81
N LEU A 73 21.50 -5.47 12.94
CA LEU A 73 22.57 -4.86 12.17
C LEU A 73 21.99 -3.82 11.21
N SER A 74 22.50 -2.60 11.30
CA SER A 74 21.98 -1.43 10.62
C SER A 74 23.07 -0.65 9.90
N GLU A 75 22.79 -0.23 8.68
CA GLU A 75 23.57 0.78 7.95
C GLU A 75 23.04 2.16 8.34
N ILE A 76 23.88 2.97 8.96
CA ILE A 76 23.52 4.33 9.38
C ILE A 76 23.95 5.31 8.29
N LEU A 77 22.98 6.06 7.76
CA LEU A 77 23.18 7.15 6.81
C LEU A 77 23.12 8.51 7.53
N GLU A 78 23.83 9.48 7.00
CA GLU A 78 23.72 10.88 7.41
C GLU A 78 22.83 11.61 6.41
N LEU A 79 21.59 11.92 6.82
CA LEU A 79 20.58 12.59 5.99
C LEU A 79 20.07 13.82 6.74
N ALA A 80 20.05 14.96 6.06
CA ALA A 80 19.85 16.27 6.70
C ALA A 80 18.38 16.60 7.02
N GLY A 81 17.40 15.86 6.48
CA GLY A 81 16.00 16.17 6.73
C GLY A 81 15.00 15.25 6.04
N ASN A 82 13.72 15.46 6.33
CA ASN A 82 12.63 14.60 5.85
C ASN A 82 12.62 14.40 4.33
N LYS A 83 12.98 15.44 3.56
CA LYS A 83 13.08 15.36 2.10
C LYS A 83 14.12 14.35 1.65
N GLU A 84 15.33 14.43 2.21
CA GLU A 84 16.42 13.52 1.85
C GLU A 84 16.15 12.10 2.30
N ILE A 85 15.60 11.94 3.52
CA ILE A 85 15.20 10.64 4.07
C ILE A 85 14.16 10.00 3.14
N PHE A 86 13.16 10.76 2.72
CA PHE A 86 12.10 10.26 1.84
C PHE A 86 12.64 9.86 0.46
N ILE A 87 13.50 10.69 -0.15
CA ILE A 87 14.12 10.40 -1.45
C ILE A 87 14.97 9.12 -1.38
N GLU A 88 15.80 8.98 -0.34
CA GLU A 88 16.65 7.81 -0.19
C GLU A 88 15.82 6.54 0.05
N ALA A 89 14.76 6.64 0.85
CA ALA A 89 13.82 5.54 1.06
C ALA A 89 13.13 5.11 -0.25
N ILE A 90 12.76 6.04 -1.14
CA ILE A 90 12.21 5.72 -2.46
C ILE A 90 13.24 4.96 -3.30
N LYS A 91 14.45 5.47 -3.43
CA LYS A 91 15.52 4.86 -4.24
C LYS A 91 15.75 3.40 -3.83
N ARG A 92 15.89 3.14 -2.53
CA ARG A 92 16.12 1.79 -1.99
C ARG A 92 14.91 0.86 -2.21
N ASN A 93 13.70 1.38 -2.05
CA ASN A 93 12.48 0.60 -2.29
C ASN A 93 12.16 0.41 -3.78
N ALA A 94 12.68 1.24 -4.68
CA ALA A 94 12.49 1.10 -6.12
C ALA A 94 13.43 0.07 -6.75
N THR A 95 14.64 -0.12 -6.17
CA THR A 95 15.67 -1.00 -6.73
C THR A 95 15.64 -2.41 -6.17
N HIS A 96 15.05 -2.63 -4.99
CA HIS A 96 15.07 -3.92 -4.32
C HIS A 96 13.71 -4.28 -3.71
N GLY A 97 13.36 -5.57 -3.71
CA GLY A 97 12.19 -6.12 -3.05
C GLY A 97 10.88 -6.03 -3.85
N LYS A 98 9.74 -5.93 -3.14
CA LYS A 98 8.40 -5.85 -3.75
C LYS A 98 8.24 -4.52 -4.50
N PRO A 99 7.83 -4.52 -5.80
CA PRO A 99 7.60 -3.28 -6.53
C PRO A 99 6.59 -2.36 -5.83
N LEU A 100 6.80 -1.04 -5.96
CA LEU A 100 5.82 -0.06 -5.50
C LEU A 100 4.54 -0.16 -6.33
N THR A 101 3.40 -0.16 -5.67
CA THR A 101 2.09 -0.14 -6.33
C THR A 101 1.88 1.19 -7.06
N ILE A 102 0.97 1.19 -8.03
CA ILE A 102 0.61 2.42 -8.76
C ILE A 102 0.12 3.51 -7.79
N GLN A 103 -0.62 3.15 -6.75
CA GLN A 103 -1.09 4.10 -5.73
C GLN A 103 0.08 4.68 -4.92
N GLU A 104 1.01 3.84 -4.48
CA GLU A 104 2.21 4.30 -3.75
C GLU A 104 3.04 5.24 -4.61
N ARG A 105 3.24 4.94 -5.90
CA ARG A 105 3.94 5.82 -6.85
C ARG A 105 3.25 7.18 -6.99
N ALA A 106 1.93 7.23 -7.13
CA ALA A 106 1.19 8.48 -7.21
C ALA A 106 1.33 9.30 -5.92
N GLN A 107 1.25 8.67 -4.74
CA GLN A 107 1.46 9.33 -3.45
C GLN A 107 2.89 9.86 -3.30
N ILE A 108 3.88 9.10 -3.76
CA ILE A 108 5.28 9.52 -3.78
C ILE A 108 5.45 10.78 -4.64
N ILE A 109 4.86 10.83 -5.84
CA ILE A 109 4.91 12.01 -6.71
C ILE A 109 4.34 13.24 -6.00
N LEU A 110 3.16 13.11 -5.38
CA LEU A 110 2.55 14.21 -4.64
C LEU A 110 3.43 14.69 -3.49
N LYS A 111 4.00 13.76 -2.72
CA LYS A 111 4.87 14.09 -1.60
C LYS A 111 6.17 14.78 -2.05
N LEU A 112 6.76 14.35 -3.18
CA LEU A 112 7.92 15.01 -3.77
C LEU A 112 7.59 16.43 -4.26
N ARG A 113 6.37 16.65 -4.81
CA ARG A 113 5.87 17.99 -5.15
C ARG A 113 5.70 18.88 -3.91
N GLU A 114 5.17 18.36 -2.80
CA GLU A 114 5.12 19.07 -1.50
C GLU A 114 6.52 19.48 -1.04
N PHE A 115 7.53 18.63 -1.23
CA PHE A 115 8.94 18.95 -0.98
C PHE A 115 9.58 19.86 -2.04
N LYS A 116 8.81 20.41 -2.98
CA LYS A 116 9.27 21.29 -4.06
C LYS A 116 10.43 20.66 -4.88
N VAL A 117 10.34 19.36 -5.14
CA VAL A 117 11.25 18.66 -6.06
C VAL A 117 10.80 18.95 -7.49
N LYS A 118 11.75 19.24 -8.38
CA LYS A 118 11.44 19.51 -9.79
C LYS A 118 10.95 18.25 -10.50
N GLU A 119 9.98 18.38 -11.42
CA GLU A 119 9.38 17.24 -12.14
C GLU A 119 10.41 16.33 -12.84
N ARG A 120 11.48 16.89 -13.42
CA ARG A 120 12.57 16.12 -14.02
C ARG A 120 13.30 15.24 -13.00
N ASP A 121 13.46 15.73 -11.75
CA ASP A 121 14.11 14.97 -10.69
C ASP A 121 13.12 13.93 -10.11
N ILE A 122 11.81 14.27 -10.05
CA ILE A 122 10.76 13.29 -9.72
C ILE A 122 10.80 12.10 -10.69
N SER A 123 10.90 12.36 -12.00
CA SER A 123 11.04 11.31 -13.01
C SER A 123 12.23 10.37 -12.71
N LYS A 124 13.40 10.94 -12.41
CA LYS A 124 14.60 10.16 -12.06
C LYS A 124 14.46 9.35 -10.78
N ILE A 125 13.83 9.94 -9.74
CA ILE A 125 13.64 9.30 -8.43
C ILE A 125 12.62 8.16 -8.52
N THR A 126 11.55 8.34 -9.30
CA THR A 126 10.43 7.39 -9.38
C THR A 126 10.57 6.39 -10.51
N PHE A 127 11.52 6.59 -11.43
CA PHE A 127 11.69 5.84 -12.69
C PHE A 127 10.43 5.85 -13.56
N ILE A 128 9.64 6.94 -13.49
CA ILE A 128 8.48 7.19 -14.36
C ILE A 128 8.91 8.18 -15.43
N PRO A 129 8.67 7.92 -16.73
CA PRO A 129 8.96 8.88 -17.79
C PRO A 129 8.34 10.26 -17.50
N TYR A 130 9.09 11.30 -17.81
CA TYR A 130 8.69 12.69 -17.46
C TYR A 130 7.33 13.07 -18.07
N ASP A 131 7.07 12.69 -19.28
CA ASP A 131 5.84 12.92 -20.04
C ASP A 131 4.63 12.14 -19.48
N GLN A 132 4.87 11.08 -18.71
CA GLN A 132 3.81 10.26 -18.09
C GLN A 132 3.47 10.64 -16.66
N ILE A 133 4.28 11.50 -16.01
CA ILE A 133 4.08 11.83 -14.59
C ILE A 133 2.70 12.42 -14.34
N GLU A 134 2.26 13.36 -15.17
CA GLU A 134 0.99 14.04 -14.98
C GLU A 134 -0.19 13.08 -15.20
N ASP A 135 -0.21 12.31 -16.26
CA ASP A 135 -1.25 11.31 -16.54
C ASP A 135 -1.32 10.25 -15.44
N PHE A 136 -0.15 9.87 -14.88
CA PHE A 136 -0.07 8.90 -13.82
C PHE A 136 -0.75 9.37 -12.52
N VAL A 137 -0.73 10.66 -12.27
CA VAL A 137 -1.30 11.28 -11.07
C VAL A 137 -2.76 11.68 -11.29
N ILE A 138 -3.11 12.39 -12.36
CA ILE A 138 -4.45 12.90 -12.66
C ILE A 138 -5.51 11.80 -12.64
N ASN A 139 -5.23 10.66 -13.28
CA ASN A 139 -6.15 9.53 -13.36
C ASN A 139 -6.49 8.88 -12.00
N ARG A 140 -5.93 9.36 -10.91
CA ARG A 140 -6.11 8.83 -9.55
C ARG A 140 -6.28 9.88 -8.48
N LEU A 141 -6.22 11.15 -8.85
CA LEU A 141 -6.40 12.25 -7.91
C LEU A 141 -7.87 12.61 -7.76
N THR A 142 -8.25 12.85 -6.53
CA THR A 142 -9.50 13.47 -6.14
C THR A 142 -9.24 14.51 -5.06
N TYR A 143 -10.30 15.21 -4.63
CA TYR A 143 -10.23 16.22 -3.59
C TYR A 143 -11.21 15.90 -2.48
N SER A 144 -10.79 16.09 -1.22
CA SER A 144 -11.71 16.08 -0.10
C SER A 144 -12.55 17.37 -0.11
N THR A 145 -13.64 17.37 0.64
CA THR A 145 -14.47 18.58 0.90
C THR A 145 -13.66 19.74 1.50
N ALA A 146 -12.49 19.46 2.11
CA ALA A 146 -11.54 20.47 2.58
C ALA A 146 -10.48 20.86 1.53
N GLY A 147 -10.62 20.48 0.26
CA GLY A 147 -9.69 20.80 -0.83
C GLY A 147 -8.37 20.01 -0.81
N LYS A 148 -8.20 19.05 0.11
CA LYS A 148 -6.99 18.24 0.17
C LYS A 148 -6.94 17.22 -0.96
N GLN A 149 -5.81 17.15 -1.67
CA GLN A 149 -5.58 16.14 -2.70
C GLN A 149 -5.42 14.74 -2.10
N ILE A 150 -6.10 13.76 -2.69
CA ILE A 150 -6.13 12.38 -2.24
C ILE A 150 -5.92 11.45 -3.42
N VAL A 151 -5.08 10.44 -3.23
CA VAL A 151 -4.86 9.39 -4.22
C VAL A 151 -5.84 8.24 -4.00
N LEU A 152 -6.61 7.94 -5.02
CA LEU A 152 -7.60 6.87 -4.99
C LEU A 152 -6.98 5.49 -5.25
N LYS A 153 -7.49 4.47 -4.55
CA LYS A 153 -7.23 3.07 -4.89
C LYS A 153 -7.89 2.69 -6.22
N ALA A 154 -7.35 1.67 -6.90
CA ALA A 154 -7.82 1.25 -8.22
C ALA A 154 -9.35 1.03 -8.34
N PRO A 155 -10.05 0.43 -7.35
CA PRO A 155 -11.50 0.29 -7.42
C PRO A 155 -12.27 1.60 -7.47
N LEU A 156 -11.69 2.69 -6.96
CA LEU A 156 -12.33 4.01 -6.87
C LEU A 156 -11.86 5.00 -7.94
N LYS A 157 -11.04 4.56 -8.91
CA LYS A 157 -10.49 5.44 -9.96
C LYS A 157 -11.55 6.24 -10.74
N HIS A 158 -12.79 5.74 -10.83
CA HIS A 158 -13.91 6.43 -11.47
C HIS A 158 -14.34 7.71 -10.74
N LEU A 159 -13.86 7.91 -9.49
CA LEU A 159 -14.07 9.14 -8.71
C LEU A 159 -12.90 10.13 -8.88
N ALA A 160 -11.95 9.86 -9.79
CA ALA A 160 -10.89 10.82 -10.09
C ALA A 160 -11.47 12.14 -10.57
N THR A 161 -10.86 13.26 -10.13
CA THR A 161 -11.31 14.64 -10.39
C THR A 161 -12.64 15.05 -9.75
N VAL A 162 -13.35 14.13 -9.09
CA VAL A 162 -14.62 14.45 -8.38
C VAL A 162 -14.32 14.70 -6.91
N GLU A 163 -14.95 15.72 -6.31
CA GLU A 163 -14.88 15.92 -4.86
C GLU A 163 -15.53 14.74 -4.12
N VAL A 164 -14.87 14.20 -3.11
CA VAL A 164 -15.34 13.05 -2.34
C VAL A 164 -15.45 13.36 -0.86
N SER A 165 -16.44 12.76 -0.21
CA SER A 165 -16.66 12.91 1.24
C SER A 165 -15.60 12.14 2.04
N ASP A 166 -15.38 12.56 3.29
CA ASP A 166 -14.48 11.90 4.22
C ASP A 166 -14.84 10.42 4.44
N LYS A 167 -16.13 10.06 4.35
CA LYS A 167 -16.60 8.67 4.41
C LYS A 167 -15.99 7.80 3.31
N ILE A 168 -15.87 8.32 2.08
CA ILE A 168 -15.24 7.61 0.97
C ILE A 168 -13.74 7.50 1.21
N ILE A 169 -13.11 8.57 1.72
CA ILE A 169 -11.68 8.62 2.02
C ILE A 169 -11.32 7.59 3.09
N GLU A 170 -12.11 7.49 4.14
CA GLU A 170 -11.89 6.48 5.17
C GLU A 170 -12.21 5.07 4.69
N GLY A 171 -13.30 4.90 3.96
CA GLY A 171 -13.73 3.62 3.42
C GLY A 171 -12.70 2.99 2.50
N GLN A 172 -11.95 3.78 1.72
CA GLN A 172 -10.91 3.20 0.85
C GLN A 172 -9.77 2.50 1.61
N LYS A 173 -9.59 2.75 2.90
CA LYS A 173 -8.59 2.04 3.72
C LYS A 173 -8.86 0.54 3.77
N PHE A 174 -10.14 0.15 3.71
CA PHE A 174 -10.61 -1.23 3.79
C PHE A 174 -10.77 -1.92 2.43
N ILE A 175 -10.56 -1.19 1.33
CA ILE A 175 -10.67 -1.75 -0.02
C ILE A 175 -9.30 -2.26 -0.47
N ALA A 176 -9.26 -3.47 -1.07
CA ALA A 176 -8.06 -3.98 -1.74
C ALA A 176 -7.66 -3.06 -2.91
N SER A 177 -6.37 -3.09 -3.30
CA SER A 177 -5.88 -2.25 -4.40
C SER A 177 -6.23 -2.78 -5.79
N ASP A 178 -6.96 -3.88 -5.88
CA ASP A 178 -7.41 -4.50 -7.12
C ASP A 178 -8.55 -3.71 -7.79
N SER A 179 -8.76 -3.94 -9.08
CA SER A 179 -9.88 -3.33 -9.79
C SER A 179 -11.23 -3.87 -9.27
N GLN A 180 -12.32 -3.11 -9.44
CA GLN A 180 -13.67 -3.58 -9.11
C GLN A 180 -14.01 -4.89 -9.80
N LEU A 181 -13.63 -5.02 -11.08
CA LEU A 181 -13.85 -6.23 -11.85
C LEU A 181 -13.10 -7.43 -11.28
N THR A 182 -11.87 -7.27 -10.83
CA THR A 182 -11.07 -8.31 -10.20
C THR A 182 -11.73 -8.79 -8.91
N LEU A 183 -12.16 -7.87 -8.05
CA LEU A 183 -12.85 -8.21 -6.79
C LEU A 183 -14.16 -8.96 -7.06
N LEU A 184 -14.98 -8.49 -8.01
CA LEU A 184 -16.21 -9.16 -8.39
C LEU A 184 -15.94 -10.56 -8.98
N ASN A 185 -14.91 -10.72 -9.81
CA ASN A 185 -14.53 -12.02 -10.34
C ASN A 185 -14.08 -13.00 -9.25
N GLN A 186 -13.36 -12.55 -8.23
CA GLN A 186 -12.98 -13.36 -7.08
C GLN A 186 -14.22 -13.86 -6.33
N VAL A 187 -15.17 -12.97 -6.02
CA VAL A 187 -16.43 -13.35 -5.34
C VAL A 187 -17.22 -14.34 -6.19
N ILE A 188 -17.36 -14.10 -7.50
CA ILE A 188 -18.04 -15.02 -8.43
C ILE A 188 -17.35 -16.38 -8.45
N THR A 189 -16.02 -16.44 -8.43
CA THR A 189 -15.26 -17.69 -8.43
C THR A 189 -15.49 -18.48 -7.16
N LEU A 190 -15.47 -17.83 -5.99
CA LEU A 190 -15.77 -18.48 -4.71
C LEU A 190 -17.17 -19.07 -4.69
N LEU A 191 -18.16 -18.30 -5.17
CA LEU A 191 -19.57 -18.76 -5.23
C LEU A 191 -19.76 -19.92 -6.20
N LYS A 192 -19.21 -19.86 -7.42
CA LYS A 192 -19.37 -20.91 -8.43
C LYS A 192 -18.75 -22.25 -8.06
N ASN A 193 -17.64 -22.21 -7.32
CA ASN A 193 -16.91 -23.41 -6.94
C ASN A 193 -17.29 -23.91 -5.54
N ASN A 194 -18.30 -23.32 -4.89
CA ASN A 194 -18.71 -23.64 -3.52
C ASN A 194 -17.52 -23.55 -2.51
N TRP A 195 -16.61 -22.59 -2.71
CA TRP A 195 -15.44 -22.38 -1.84
C TRP A 195 -15.71 -21.42 -0.69
N ILE A 196 -16.97 -21.11 -0.41
CA ILE A 196 -17.39 -20.27 0.71
C ILE A 196 -17.64 -21.17 1.91
N ASP A 197 -16.98 -20.86 3.02
CA ASP A 197 -17.23 -21.56 4.28
C ASP A 197 -18.55 -21.09 4.90
N LEU A 198 -19.63 -21.81 4.58
CA LEU A 198 -20.96 -21.52 5.12
C LEU A 198 -21.14 -21.97 6.60
N LYS A 199 -20.14 -22.61 7.21
CA LYS A 199 -20.17 -22.93 8.65
C LYS A 199 -19.75 -21.72 9.48
N ASP A 200 -18.93 -20.83 8.92
CA ASP A 200 -18.54 -19.58 9.56
C ASP A 200 -19.72 -18.59 9.57
N GLU A 201 -20.12 -18.18 10.77
CA GLU A 201 -21.25 -17.27 10.98
C GLU A 201 -20.99 -15.86 10.42
N GLN A 202 -19.78 -15.37 10.53
CA GLN A 202 -19.40 -14.05 10.00
C GLN A 202 -19.45 -14.04 8.48
N ILE A 203 -19.00 -15.12 7.83
CA ILE A 203 -19.05 -15.26 6.38
C ILE A 203 -20.51 -15.32 5.90
N ARG A 204 -21.37 -16.08 6.58
CA ARG A 204 -22.83 -16.11 6.27
C ARG A 204 -23.45 -14.72 6.37
N ALA A 205 -23.19 -14.00 7.47
CA ALA A 205 -23.73 -12.66 7.67
C ALA A 205 -23.31 -11.70 6.56
N ARG A 206 -22.03 -11.71 6.16
CA ARG A 206 -21.52 -10.88 5.06
C ARG A 206 -22.12 -11.26 3.70
N LEU A 207 -22.34 -12.55 3.45
CA LEU A 207 -22.99 -13.01 2.21
C LEU A 207 -24.43 -12.51 2.11
N LEU A 208 -25.19 -12.54 3.21
CA LEU A 208 -26.54 -11.99 3.26
C LEU A 208 -26.57 -10.47 3.07
N GLU A 209 -25.63 -9.76 3.67
CA GLU A 209 -25.45 -8.31 3.48
C GLU A 209 -25.18 -7.98 2.00
N ILE A 210 -24.24 -8.69 1.36
CA ILE A 210 -23.95 -8.53 -0.08
C ILE A 210 -25.20 -8.76 -0.92
N PHE A 211 -25.98 -9.80 -0.61
CA PHE A 211 -27.20 -10.09 -1.35
C PHE A 211 -28.26 -9.00 -1.22
N ALA A 212 -28.45 -8.44 -0.03
CA ALA A 212 -29.36 -7.32 0.21
C ALA A 212 -28.93 -6.08 -0.58
N LEU A 213 -27.64 -5.70 -0.51
CA LEU A 213 -27.10 -4.57 -1.25
C LEU A 213 -27.23 -4.74 -2.78
N ILE A 214 -27.00 -5.94 -3.30
CA ILE A 214 -27.18 -6.23 -4.73
C ILE A 214 -28.63 -6.05 -5.15
N LYS A 215 -29.61 -6.51 -4.36
CA LYS A 215 -31.04 -6.31 -4.63
C LYS A 215 -31.39 -4.82 -4.73
N ASP A 216 -30.87 -4.01 -3.80
CA ASP A 216 -31.13 -2.57 -3.78
C ASP A 216 -30.51 -1.86 -5.00
N ILE A 217 -29.29 -2.25 -5.41
CA ILE A 217 -28.64 -1.76 -6.61
C ILE A 217 -29.45 -2.11 -7.86
N ILE A 218 -29.89 -3.37 -8.00
CA ILE A 218 -30.71 -3.83 -9.11
C ILE A 218 -31.98 -2.99 -9.22
N LYS A 219 -32.68 -2.76 -8.10
CA LYS A 219 -33.88 -1.95 -8.03
C LYS A 219 -33.61 -0.48 -8.40
N LYS A 220 -32.58 0.10 -7.81
CA LYS A 220 -32.23 1.51 -8.01
C LYS A 220 -31.86 1.86 -9.45
N TYR A 221 -31.12 0.96 -10.12
CA TYR A 221 -30.59 1.21 -11.48
C TYR A 221 -31.35 0.43 -12.57
N GLY A 222 -32.44 -0.25 -12.26
CA GLY A 222 -33.24 -0.98 -13.24
C GLY A 222 -32.47 -2.10 -13.96
N LEU A 223 -31.47 -2.72 -13.31
CA LEU A 223 -30.65 -3.72 -13.92
C LEU A 223 -31.45 -5.00 -14.18
N LYS A 224 -31.36 -5.58 -15.39
CA LYS A 224 -31.99 -6.84 -15.74
C LYS A 224 -31.03 -8.02 -15.51
N ILE A 225 -31.50 -9.07 -14.84
CA ILE A 225 -30.74 -10.32 -14.69
C ILE A 225 -30.69 -11.01 -16.04
N ILE A 226 -29.53 -11.08 -16.64
CA ILE A 226 -29.31 -11.81 -17.89
C ILE A 226 -29.21 -13.30 -17.54
N LYS A 227 -30.29 -14.06 -17.78
CA LYS A 227 -30.21 -15.53 -17.73
C LYS A 227 -29.30 -15.97 -18.87
N LYS A 228 -28.08 -16.47 -18.60
CA LYS A 228 -27.32 -17.19 -19.62
C LYS A 228 -28.18 -18.37 -20.10
N LYS A 229 -28.57 -18.36 -21.40
CA LYS A 229 -29.09 -19.56 -22.04
C LYS A 229 -28.04 -20.66 -21.84
N GLY A 230 -28.44 -21.73 -21.16
CA GLY A 230 -27.57 -22.90 -20.99
C GLY A 230 -27.12 -23.37 -22.37
N ARG A 231 -25.80 -23.48 -22.55
CA ARG A 231 -25.26 -24.26 -23.66
C ARG A 231 -25.67 -25.72 -23.36
N LYS A 232 -26.54 -26.27 -24.25
CA LYS A 232 -26.80 -27.71 -24.32
C LYS A 232 -25.52 -28.43 -24.70
#